data_393d0aba101b1c7e42e572fc836a4264
#
_entry.id   393d0aba101b1c7e42e572fc836a4264
#
_cell.length_a   1.000
_cell.length_b   1.000
_cell.length_c   1.000
_cell.angle_alpha   90.00
_cell.angle_beta   90.00
_cell.angle_gamma   90.00
#
_symmetry.space_group_name_H-M   'P 1'
#
loop_
_entity.id
_entity.type
_entity.pdbx_description
1 polymer ?
#
loop_
_entity_poly.entity_id
_entity_poly.type
_entity_poly.pdbx_seq_one_letter_code
_entity_poly.pdbx_strand_id
1 'polypeptide(L)'
;MKINIGNHEFTELWDGVLYKALSDYPNVSDNEMKDMIDFVNYEKNHGRKYEIEADRDDILQYVQKEMLNLDKYKNVRRPEIIRECTVCKARGGCMTDLVCHTAPLENAISILKCGSLLSAVNARKLPDTVLQKEDRNAANDPTDFFHYVMFSWGNCQAGDRLVMERKLGRSPSQDEMSAGFTPGVRFYFKYDDLEKHPLAVHDGFLPIKVKDEVKLADYVYMIVIPFEYKDQIMKVMPEKLSDRAFCLSPDELDVWQWSEKVYSFVRGEFGSYDV
;
A
#
# COMPACT_ATOMS: atom_id res chain seq x y z
N MET A 1 -14.49 -14.60 0.47
CA MET A 1 -13.11 -14.25 0.91
C MET A 1 -12.74 -15.07 2.12
N LYS A 2 -11.47 -15.33 2.36
CA LYS A 2 -10.96 -16.06 3.51
C LYS A 2 -9.92 -15.19 4.24
N ILE A 3 -9.88 -15.27 5.55
CA ILE A 3 -8.82 -14.69 6.37
C ILE A 3 -8.03 -15.86 6.95
N ASN A 4 -6.74 -15.90 6.70
CA ASN A 4 -5.80 -16.86 7.28
C ASN A 4 -4.83 -16.11 8.19
N ILE A 5 -4.92 -16.37 9.50
CA ILE A 5 -4.19 -15.66 10.54
C ILE A 5 -3.03 -16.52 11.01
N GLY A 6 -1.82 -15.97 11.09
CA GLY A 6 -0.69 -16.77 11.54
C GLY A 6 0.64 -16.03 11.54
N ASN A 7 1.71 -16.84 11.63
CA ASN A 7 3.09 -16.37 11.57
C ASN A 7 3.54 -16.16 10.11
N HIS A 8 2.82 -15.29 9.40
CA HIS A 8 3.18 -14.92 8.03
C HIS A 8 4.27 -13.85 8.04
N GLU A 9 5.09 -13.79 6.98
CA GLU A 9 6.15 -12.79 6.85
C GLU A 9 5.58 -11.37 6.69
N PHE A 10 4.45 -11.25 5.99
CA PHE A 10 3.73 -9.98 5.79
C PHE A 10 2.24 -10.23 5.56
N THR A 11 1.44 -9.17 5.78
CA THR A 11 0.01 -9.21 5.43
C THR A 11 -0.14 -9.00 3.93
N GLU A 12 -0.81 -9.94 3.25
CA GLU A 12 -1.07 -9.87 1.81
C GLU A 12 -2.44 -10.44 1.45
N LEU A 13 -2.98 -9.98 0.31
CA LEU A 13 -4.16 -10.57 -0.30
C LEU A 13 -3.72 -11.34 -1.54
N TRP A 14 -3.98 -12.65 -1.54
CA TRP A 14 -3.59 -13.53 -2.63
C TRP A 14 -4.68 -14.56 -2.90
N ASP A 15 -5.10 -14.66 -4.15
CA ASP A 15 -6.08 -15.67 -4.62
C ASP A 15 -7.36 -15.75 -3.77
N GLY A 16 -7.88 -14.58 -3.34
CA GLY A 16 -9.09 -14.50 -2.52
C GLY A 16 -8.88 -14.81 -1.04
N VAL A 17 -7.64 -14.92 -0.57
CA VAL A 17 -7.27 -15.15 0.83
C VAL A 17 -6.50 -13.95 1.36
N LEU A 18 -6.98 -13.35 2.44
CA LEU A 18 -6.23 -12.40 3.24
C LEU A 18 -5.34 -13.17 4.21
N TYR A 19 -4.05 -13.24 3.94
CA TYR A 19 -3.05 -13.72 4.88
C TYR A 19 -2.72 -12.60 5.86
N LYS A 20 -3.16 -12.73 7.10
CA LYS A 20 -2.93 -11.72 8.14
C LYS A 20 -1.72 -12.09 8.99
N ALA A 21 -0.61 -11.40 8.76
CA ALA A 21 0.56 -11.48 9.64
C ALA A 21 0.28 -10.76 10.95
N LEU A 22 0.61 -11.39 12.08
CA LEU A 22 0.54 -10.79 13.40
C LEU A 22 1.91 -10.18 13.76
N SER A 23 1.91 -8.92 14.16
CA SER A 23 3.14 -8.17 14.49
C SER A 23 3.85 -8.67 15.75
N ASP A 24 3.08 -9.23 16.68
CA ASP A 24 3.57 -9.81 17.95
C ASP A 24 3.04 -11.24 18.13
N TYR A 25 3.26 -12.08 17.11
CA TYR A 25 2.81 -13.47 17.13
C TYR A 25 3.27 -14.22 18.39
N PRO A 26 2.39 -14.97 19.10
CA PRO A 26 1.01 -15.31 18.70
C PRO A 26 -0.09 -14.33 19.20
N ASN A 27 0.28 -13.18 19.72
CA ASN A 27 -0.66 -12.21 20.28
C ASN A 27 -1.35 -11.42 19.16
N VAL A 28 -2.63 -11.15 19.35
CA VAL A 28 -3.45 -10.33 18.44
C VAL A 28 -3.70 -8.97 19.11
N SER A 29 -3.19 -7.91 18.53
CA SER A 29 -3.41 -6.55 19.03
C SER A 29 -4.80 -6.02 18.71
N ASP A 30 -5.25 -4.98 19.44
CA ASP A 30 -6.54 -4.34 19.17
C ASP A 30 -6.60 -3.70 17.77
N ASN A 31 -5.47 -3.23 17.24
CA ASN A 31 -5.40 -2.72 15.85
C ASN A 31 -5.58 -3.82 14.81
N GLU A 32 -4.94 -4.97 15.00
CA GLU A 32 -5.09 -6.13 14.11
C GLU A 32 -6.51 -6.69 14.16
N MET A 33 -7.14 -6.71 15.36
CA MET A 33 -8.55 -7.04 15.48
C MET A 33 -9.44 -6.05 14.73
N LYS A 34 -9.15 -4.74 14.85
CA LYS A 34 -9.89 -3.70 14.12
C LYS A 34 -9.78 -3.89 12.61
N ASP A 35 -8.58 -4.16 12.09
CA ASP A 35 -8.36 -4.45 10.67
C ASP A 35 -9.21 -5.64 10.21
N MET A 36 -9.18 -6.75 10.94
CA MET A 36 -9.98 -7.94 10.60
C MET A 36 -11.48 -7.68 10.65
N ILE A 37 -11.95 -6.88 11.61
CA ILE A 37 -13.36 -6.46 11.70
C ILE A 37 -13.73 -5.57 10.51
N ASP A 38 -12.88 -4.62 10.14
CA ASP A 38 -13.12 -3.76 8.98
C ASP A 38 -13.16 -4.56 7.69
N PHE A 39 -12.26 -5.54 7.53
CA PHE A 39 -12.27 -6.45 6.39
C PHE A 39 -13.57 -7.26 6.31
N VAL A 40 -13.98 -7.85 7.40
CA VAL A 40 -15.25 -8.61 7.47
C VAL A 40 -16.45 -7.72 7.14
N ASN A 41 -16.48 -6.51 7.68
CA ASN A 41 -17.56 -5.55 7.41
C ASN A 41 -17.56 -5.10 5.94
N TYR A 42 -16.38 -4.86 5.36
CA TYR A 42 -16.23 -4.55 3.95
C TYR A 42 -16.80 -5.68 3.07
N GLU A 43 -16.42 -6.93 3.34
CA GLU A 43 -16.90 -8.10 2.62
C GLU A 43 -18.43 -8.27 2.74
N LYS A 44 -18.97 -8.14 3.95
CA LYS A 44 -20.43 -8.21 4.21
C LYS A 44 -21.19 -7.12 3.45
N ASN A 45 -20.68 -5.89 3.44
CA ASN A 45 -21.32 -4.76 2.76
C ASN A 45 -21.37 -4.95 1.23
N HIS A 46 -20.48 -5.77 0.70
CA HIS A 46 -20.47 -6.16 -0.72
C HIS A 46 -21.17 -7.51 -0.99
N GLY A 47 -21.92 -8.04 0.00
CA GLY A 47 -22.69 -9.29 -0.14
C GLY A 47 -21.83 -10.55 -0.21
N ARG A 48 -20.57 -10.48 0.15
CA ARG A 48 -19.63 -11.60 0.11
C ARG A 48 -19.59 -12.34 1.45
N LYS A 49 -19.41 -13.65 1.38
CA LYS A 49 -19.18 -14.49 2.56
C LYS A 49 -17.69 -14.49 2.90
N TYR A 50 -17.39 -14.66 4.18
CA TYR A 50 -16.03 -14.79 4.68
C TYR A 50 -15.90 -16.03 5.57
N GLU A 51 -14.69 -16.53 5.68
CA GLU A 51 -14.27 -17.62 6.55
C GLU A 51 -13.00 -17.20 7.27
N ILE A 52 -12.84 -17.60 8.53
CA ILE A 52 -11.63 -17.29 9.32
C ILE A 52 -10.96 -18.59 9.70
N GLU A 53 -9.68 -18.67 9.40
CA GLU A 53 -8.78 -19.74 9.83
C GLU A 53 -7.57 -19.14 10.56
N ALA A 54 -6.95 -19.94 11.41
CA ALA A 54 -5.68 -19.60 12.02
C ALA A 54 -4.79 -20.84 12.09
N ASP A 55 -3.48 -20.62 12.15
CA ASP A 55 -2.48 -21.69 12.32
C ASP A 55 -2.50 -22.30 13.74
N ARG A 56 -3.19 -21.65 14.69
CA ARG A 56 -3.40 -22.10 16.09
C ARG A 56 -4.85 -21.94 16.51
N ASP A 57 -5.36 -22.95 17.21
CA ASP A 57 -6.74 -22.98 17.71
C ASP A 57 -7.03 -21.86 18.74
N ASP A 58 -6.06 -21.50 19.57
CA ASP A 58 -6.23 -20.43 20.58
C ASP A 58 -6.37 -19.05 19.93
N ILE A 59 -5.64 -18.78 18.85
CA ILE A 59 -5.79 -17.56 18.04
C ILE A 59 -7.19 -17.54 17.41
N LEU A 60 -7.58 -18.63 16.77
CA LEU A 60 -8.90 -18.73 16.14
C LEU A 60 -10.04 -18.48 17.13
N GLN A 61 -10.00 -19.13 18.29
CA GLN A 61 -11.01 -18.96 19.34
C GLN A 61 -11.03 -17.52 19.87
N TYR A 62 -9.87 -16.91 20.10
CA TYR A 62 -9.78 -15.52 20.51
C TYR A 62 -10.41 -14.58 19.50
N VAL A 63 -10.01 -14.67 18.23
CA VAL A 63 -10.54 -13.82 17.17
C VAL A 63 -12.03 -13.99 16.97
N GLN A 64 -12.54 -15.23 16.94
CA GLN A 64 -13.98 -15.51 16.83
C GLN A 64 -14.78 -14.91 17.99
N LYS A 65 -14.25 -15.00 19.21
CA LYS A 65 -14.88 -14.39 20.40
C LYS A 65 -14.90 -12.87 20.31
N GLU A 66 -13.79 -12.25 19.95
CA GLU A 66 -13.67 -10.80 19.87
C GLU A 66 -14.51 -10.21 18.71
N MET A 67 -14.69 -10.95 17.62
CA MET A 67 -15.59 -10.60 16.52
C MET A 67 -17.06 -10.47 16.92
N LEU A 68 -17.46 -11.00 18.07
CA LEU A 68 -18.79 -10.80 18.65
C LEU A 68 -18.91 -9.49 19.45
N ASN A 69 -17.79 -8.82 19.73
CA ASN A 69 -17.72 -7.64 20.59
C ASN A 69 -17.28 -6.39 19.80
N LEU A 70 -18.00 -6.09 18.72
CA LEU A 70 -17.64 -5.01 17.78
C LEU A 70 -17.58 -3.63 18.43
N ASP A 71 -18.34 -3.37 19.49
CA ASP A 71 -18.38 -2.07 20.18
C ASP A 71 -17.03 -1.73 20.83
N LYS A 72 -16.27 -2.73 21.27
CA LYS A 72 -14.93 -2.57 21.82
C LYS A 72 -13.97 -1.89 20.82
N TYR A 73 -14.14 -2.19 19.53
CA TYR A 73 -13.21 -1.80 18.47
C TYR A 73 -13.63 -0.55 17.68
N LYS A 74 -14.82 0.00 17.92
CA LYS A 74 -15.34 1.17 17.19
C LYS A 74 -14.43 2.41 17.28
N ASN A 75 -13.75 2.58 18.42
CA ASN A 75 -12.90 3.73 18.71
C ASN A 75 -11.41 3.39 18.67
N VAL A 76 -11.04 2.18 18.29
CA VAL A 76 -9.62 1.84 18.09
C VAL A 76 -9.13 2.60 16.88
N ARG A 77 -8.15 3.45 17.12
CA ARG A 77 -7.46 4.18 16.06
C ARG A 77 -6.16 3.47 15.70
N ARG A 78 -5.67 3.71 14.49
CA ARG A 78 -4.32 3.31 14.12
C ARG A 78 -3.33 3.84 15.16
N PRO A 79 -2.20 3.16 15.41
CA PRO A 79 -1.21 3.66 16.32
C PRO A 79 -0.76 5.08 15.91
N GLU A 80 -0.72 6.00 16.86
CA GLU A 80 0.01 7.24 16.66
C GLU A 80 1.47 6.95 16.36
N ILE A 81 2.18 7.88 15.72
CA ILE A 81 3.61 7.75 15.46
C ILE A 81 4.32 7.54 16.79
N ILE A 82 4.59 6.28 17.12
CA ILE A 82 5.34 5.91 18.31
C ILE A 82 6.79 5.71 17.87
N ARG A 83 7.61 6.75 18.00
CA ARG A 83 9.04 6.70 17.68
C ARG A 83 9.81 5.58 18.41
N GLU A 84 9.22 5.01 19.44
CA GLU A 84 9.78 3.95 20.28
C GLU A 84 9.10 2.59 20.12
N CYS A 85 8.24 2.41 19.12
CA CYS A 85 7.61 1.13 18.84
C CYS A 85 8.69 0.08 18.53
N THR A 86 8.74 -0.98 19.33
CA THR A 86 9.77 -2.04 19.19
C THR A 86 9.65 -2.76 17.85
N VAL A 87 8.43 -2.91 17.31
CA VAL A 87 8.17 -3.54 16.02
C VAL A 87 8.62 -2.65 14.86
N CYS A 88 8.40 -1.34 14.95
CA CYS A 88 8.80 -0.38 13.91
C CYS A 88 10.23 0.13 14.09
N LYS A 89 10.82 -0.03 15.28
CA LYS A 89 12.19 0.45 15.60
C LYS A 89 13.25 -0.21 14.73
N ALA A 90 13.10 -1.51 14.46
CA ALA A 90 13.96 -2.24 13.54
C ALA A 90 13.80 -1.80 12.07
N ARG A 91 12.74 -1.06 11.74
CA ARG A 91 12.38 -0.57 10.41
C ARG A 91 12.44 0.96 10.28
N GLY A 92 13.15 1.64 11.18
CA GLY A 92 13.36 3.09 11.08
C GLY A 92 12.20 3.99 11.51
N GLY A 93 11.12 3.46 12.07
CA GLY A 93 10.01 4.27 12.62
C GLY A 93 8.61 3.79 12.27
N CYS A 94 7.60 4.50 12.78
CA CYS A 94 6.20 4.16 12.54
C CYS A 94 5.80 4.51 11.10
N MET A 95 5.09 3.59 10.46
CA MET A 95 4.70 3.66 9.04
C MET A 95 3.34 4.31 8.79
N THR A 96 2.70 4.84 9.83
CA THR A 96 1.29 5.23 9.78
C THR A 96 1.03 6.69 9.42
N ASP A 97 2.04 7.50 9.19
CA ASP A 97 1.92 8.92 8.82
C ASP A 97 1.81 9.18 7.32
N LEU A 98 2.44 8.31 6.53
CA LEU A 98 2.50 8.43 5.09
C LEU A 98 2.01 7.14 4.41
N VAL A 99 1.32 7.33 3.30
CA VAL A 99 0.97 6.24 2.37
C VAL A 99 1.55 6.55 0.99
N CYS A 100 1.75 5.49 0.21
CA CYS A 100 2.45 5.57 -1.07
C CYS A 100 1.68 4.84 -2.17
N HIS A 101 1.67 5.43 -3.35
CA HIS A 101 1.32 4.76 -4.60
C HIS A 101 2.56 4.69 -5.49
N THR A 102 2.97 3.49 -5.87
CA THR A 102 4.15 3.27 -6.71
C THR A 102 3.72 2.92 -8.13
N ALA A 103 4.32 3.55 -9.12
CA ALA A 103 3.97 3.34 -10.53
C ALA A 103 5.21 3.12 -11.41
N PRO A 104 5.15 2.22 -12.41
CA PRO A 104 6.19 2.15 -13.43
C PRO A 104 6.26 3.46 -14.22
N LEU A 105 7.39 3.72 -14.89
CA LEU A 105 7.67 4.99 -15.57
C LEU A 105 6.53 5.46 -16.48
N GLU A 106 6.00 4.59 -17.34
CA GLU A 106 4.96 4.94 -18.33
C GLU A 106 3.66 5.36 -17.64
N ASN A 107 3.30 4.66 -16.56
CA ASN A 107 2.14 5.00 -15.76
C ASN A 107 2.37 6.32 -15.01
N ALA A 108 3.56 6.54 -14.45
CA ALA A 108 3.90 7.80 -13.78
C ALA A 108 3.82 8.99 -14.73
N ILE A 109 4.31 8.87 -15.97
CA ILE A 109 4.15 9.88 -17.03
C ILE A 109 2.67 10.16 -17.29
N SER A 110 1.85 9.13 -17.38
CA SER A 110 0.40 9.26 -17.62
C SER A 110 -0.31 9.93 -16.45
N ILE A 111 0.03 9.57 -15.22
CA ILE A 111 -0.48 10.16 -13.98
C ILE A 111 -0.15 11.66 -13.91
N LEU A 112 1.10 12.04 -14.21
CA LEU A 112 1.53 13.44 -14.18
C LEU A 112 0.84 14.27 -15.26
N LYS A 113 0.67 13.74 -16.46
CA LYS A 113 -0.05 14.41 -17.56
C LYS A 113 -1.54 14.57 -17.25
N CYS A 114 -2.15 13.56 -16.61
CA CYS A 114 -3.54 13.61 -16.17
C CYS A 114 -3.73 14.54 -14.97
N GLY A 115 -2.70 14.65 -14.11
CA GLY A 115 -2.74 15.38 -12.85
C GLY A 115 -3.45 14.62 -11.72
N SER A 116 -3.73 13.33 -11.91
CA SER A 116 -4.50 12.51 -10.97
C SER A 116 -4.03 11.06 -10.99
N LEU A 117 -4.11 10.40 -9.82
CA LEU A 117 -4.20 8.96 -9.75
C LEU A 117 -5.62 8.54 -10.07
N LEU A 118 -5.79 7.65 -11.03
CA LEU A 118 -7.10 7.11 -11.42
C LEU A 118 -7.19 5.63 -11.01
N SER A 119 -8.38 5.18 -10.64
CA SER A 119 -8.68 3.75 -10.52
C SER A 119 -8.40 3.03 -11.86
N ALA A 120 -8.17 1.72 -11.80
CA ALA A 120 -7.84 0.95 -13.00
C ALA A 120 -8.96 1.05 -14.07
N VAL A 121 -10.22 1.01 -13.65
CA VAL A 121 -11.38 1.19 -14.56
C VAL A 121 -11.32 2.54 -15.25
N ASN A 122 -11.07 3.62 -14.51
CA ASN A 122 -11.03 4.97 -15.07
C ASN A 122 -9.77 5.22 -15.92
N ALA A 123 -8.63 4.69 -15.52
CA ALA A 123 -7.37 4.83 -16.26
C ALA A 123 -7.38 4.08 -17.59
N ARG A 124 -7.91 2.87 -17.60
CA ARG A 124 -7.91 1.99 -18.78
C ARG A 124 -9.20 2.05 -19.59
N LYS A 125 -10.26 2.64 -19.05
CA LYS A 125 -11.60 2.73 -19.66
C LYS A 125 -12.14 1.34 -20.07
N LEU A 126 -11.88 0.35 -19.23
CA LEU A 126 -12.31 -1.03 -19.41
C LEU A 126 -13.21 -1.45 -18.24
N PRO A 127 -14.20 -2.33 -18.47
CA PRO A 127 -14.98 -2.92 -17.39
C PRO A 127 -14.08 -3.69 -16.39
N ASP A 128 -14.44 -3.66 -15.12
CA ASP A 128 -13.75 -4.38 -14.03
C ASP A 128 -13.61 -5.88 -14.30
N THR A 129 -14.65 -6.52 -14.85
CA THR A 129 -14.64 -7.93 -15.23
C THR A 129 -13.64 -8.27 -16.36
N VAL A 130 -13.28 -7.30 -17.19
CA VAL A 130 -12.23 -7.45 -18.20
C VAL A 130 -10.88 -7.31 -17.54
N LEU A 131 -10.68 -6.31 -16.67
CA LEU A 131 -9.46 -6.06 -15.94
C LEU A 131 -9.09 -7.25 -15.06
N GLN A 132 -10.04 -7.85 -14.35
CA GLN A 132 -9.83 -9.03 -13.53
C GLN A 132 -9.23 -10.21 -14.31
N LYS A 133 -9.63 -10.40 -15.56
CA LYS A 133 -9.11 -11.48 -16.41
C LYS A 133 -7.70 -11.21 -16.94
N GLU A 134 -7.31 -9.95 -17.01
CA GLU A 134 -5.98 -9.55 -17.50
C GLU A 134 -4.94 -9.51 -16.40
N ASP A 135 -5.37 -9.36 -15.15
CA ASP A 135 -4.48 -9.26 -13.99
C ASP A 135 -4.26 -10.65 -13.37
N ARG A 136 -3.01 -11.09 -13.32
CA ARG A 136 -2.66 -12.44 -12.86
C ARG A 136 -2.84 -12.65 -11.37
N ASN A 137 -2.68 -11.58 -10.60
CA ASN A 137 -2.75 -11.63 -9.14
C ASN A 137 -4.18 -11.38 -8.64
N ALA A 138 -5.06 -10.91 -9.51
CA ALA A 138 -6.41 -10.49 -9.15
C ALA A 138 -7.51 -11.42 -9.65
N ALA A 139 -7.18 -12.63 -10.14
CA ALA A 139 -8.18 -13.53 -10.73
C ALA A 139 -9.34 -13.86 -9.78
N ASN A 140 -9.08 -13.92 -8.47
CA ASN A 140 -10.08 -14.15 -7.42
C ASN A 140 -10.31 -12.93 -6.54
N ASP A 141 -9.69 -11.79 -6.85
CA ASP A 141 -9.97 -10.55 -6.15
C ASP A 141 -11.35 -10.02 -6.52
N PRO A 142 -12.04 -9.35 -5.60
CA PRO A 142 -13.32 -8.71 -5.90
C PRO A 142 -13.18 -7.68 -7.02
N THR A 143 -14.09 -7.71 -8.02
CA THR A 143 -14.06 -6.77 -9.15
C THR A 143 -14.20 -5.31 -8.73
N ASP A 144 -14.84 -5.04 -7.59
CA ASP A 144 -14.94 -3.68 -7.03
C ASP A 144 -13.57 -3.06 -6.69
N PHE A 145 -12.52 -3.88 -6.48
CA PHE A 145 -11.16 -3.37 -6.22
C PHE A 145 -10.61 -2.53 -7.38
N PHE A 146 -10.99 -2.84 -8.61
CA PHE A 146 -10.57 -2.07 -9.79
C PHE A 146 -11.17 -0.66 -9.87
N HIS A 147 -12.15 -0.34 -9.01
CA HIS A 147 -12.74 0.99 -8.88
C HIS A 147 -12.02 1.91 -7.90
N TYR A 148 -10.93 1.44 -7.27
CA TYR A 148 -10.20 2.20 -6.27
C TYR A 148 -8.75 2.49 -6.69
N VAL A 149 -8.26 3.62 -6.24
CA VAL A 149 -6.82 3.91 -6.13
C VAL A 149 -6.36 3.32 -4.81
N MET A 150 -5.40 2.41 -4.86
CA MET A 150 -4.89 1.69 -3.69
C MET A 150 -3.57 2.26 -3.23
N PHE A 151 -3.37 2.28 -1.92
CA PHE A 151 -2.16 2.78 -1.28
C PHE A 151 -1.55 1.73 -0.37
N SER A 152 -0.23 1.67 -0.33
CA SER A 152 0.54 0.93 0.68
C SER A 152 1.04 1.88 1.77
N TRP A 153 1.51 1.36 2.89
CA TRP A 153 2.26 2.16 3.86
C TRP A 153 3.55 2.71 3.23
N GLY A 154 3.98 3.89 3.71
CA GLY A 154 5.03 4.69 3.06
C GLY A 154 6.37 4.00 2.90
N ASN A 155 6.76 3.09 3.79
CA ASN A 155 8.01 2.32 3.70
C ASN A 155 7.81 0.91 3.11
N CYS A 156 6.63 0.59 2.57
CA CYS A 156 6.34 -0.72 2.02
C CYS A 156 6.99 -0.89 0.63
N GLN A 157 7.70 -1.99 0.43
CA GLN A 157 8.32 -2.38 -0.84
C GLN A 157 7.34 -3.00 -1.84
N ALA A 158 6.11 -3.32 -1.43
CA ALA A 158 5.14 -4.03 -2.27
C ALA A 158 4.87 -3.32 -3.62
N GLY A 159 4.89 -1.98 -3.62
CA GLY A 159 4.69 -1.22 -4.86
C GLY A 159 5.80 -1.42 -5.87
N ASP A 160 7.07 -1.43 -5.46
CA ASP A 160 8.20 -1.71 -6.36
C ASP A 160 8.20 -3.16 -6.83
N ARG A 161 7.87 -4.10 -5.94
CA ARG A 161 7.68 -5.50 -6.32
C ARG A 161 6.63 -5.64 -7.44
N LEU A 162 5.48 -4.96 -7.33
CA LEU A 162 4.46 -4.96 -8.37
C LEU A 162 4.94 -4.33 -9.69
N VAL A 163 5.78 -3.28 -9.64
CA VAL A 163 6.42 -2.70 -10.82
C VAL A 163 7.30 -3.73 -11.52
N MET A 164 8.10 -4.47 -10.75
CA MET A 164 8.95 -5.54 -11.27
C MET A 164 8.12 -6.69 -11.85
N GLU A 165 7.08 -7.14 -11.18
CA GLU A 165 6.15 -8.17 -11.67
C GLU A 165 5.56 -7.82 -13.04
N ARG A 166 5.13 -6.58 -13.21
CA ARG A 166 4.60 -6.10 -14.50
C ARG A 166 5.65 -6.15 -15.60
N LYS A 167 6.89 -5.74 -15.29
CA LYS A 167 8.01 -5.77 -16.24
C LYS A 167 8.41 -7.20 -16.61
N LEU A 168 8.51 -8.10 -15.63
CA LEU A 168 8.98 -9.47 -15.81
C LEU A 168 7.88 -10.40 -16.37
N GLY A 169 6.64 -10.05 -16.18
CA GLY A 169 5.53 -10.92 -16.52
C GLY A 169 5.34 -12.08 -15.52
N ARG A 170 5.97 -12.05 -14.33
CA ARG A 170 5.91 -13.01 -13.23
C ARG A 170 6.37 -12.36 -11.92
N SER A 171 6.17 -13.02 -10.79
CA SER A 171 6.76 -12.57 -9.53
C SER A 171 8.29 -12.54 -9.61
N PRO A 172 8.95 -11.47 -9.10
CA PRO A 172 10.41 -11.41 -9.06
C PRO A 172 10.97 -12.44 -8.09
N SER A 173 12.15 -12.98 -8.43
CA SER A 173 12.93 -13.80 -7.49
C SER A 173 13.61 -12.93 -6.44
N GLN A 174 14.14 -13.58 -5.39
CA GLN A 174 14.92 -12.89 -4.35
C GLN A 174 16.14 -12.16 -4.94
N ASP A 175 16.83 -12.78 -5.89
CA ASP A 175 17.99 -12.19 -6.56
C ASP A 175 17.61 -10.94 -7.38
N GLU A 176 16.45 -10.98 -8.05
CA GLU A 176 15.95 -9.84 -8.82
C GLU A 176 15.47 -8.67 -7.94
N MET A 177 15.16 -8.92 -6.68
CA MET A 177 14.84 -7.90 -5.67
C MET A 177 16.08 -7.34 -4.95
N SER A 178 17.25 -7.90 -5.22
CA SER A 178 18.54 -7.43 -4.73
C SER A 178 19.02 -6.16 -5.45
N ALA A 179 20.25 -5.74 -5.18
CA ALA A 179 20.87 -4.56 -5.81
C ALA A 179 20.72 -4.58 -7.35
N GLY A 180 20.42 -3.40 -7.92
CA GLY A 180 20.21 -3.27 -9.37
C GLY A 180 18.78 -3.56 -9.85
N PHE A 181 17.82 -3.74 -8.94
CA PHE A 181 16.40 -3.83 -9.32
C PHE A 181 15.88 -2.52 -9.96
N THR A 182 14.74 -2.59 -10.63
CA THR A 182 14.12 -1.41 -11.28
C THR A 182 13.04 -0.81 -10.36
N PRO A 183 13.29 0.33 -9.71
CA PRO A 183 12.31 0.99 -8.86
C PRO A 183 11.19 1.65 -9.65
N GLY A 184 10.04 1.85 -9.00
CA GLY A 184 8.96 2.69 -9.51
C GLY A 184 9.08 4.15 -9.07
N VAL A 185 8.31 5.04 -9.73
CA VAL A 185 8.07 6.40 -9.24
C VAL A 185 7.08 6.33 -8.09
N ARG A 186 7.43 6.93 -6.96
CA ARG A 186 6.63 6.88 -5.74
C ARG A 186 5.93 8.21 -5.49
N PHE A 187 4.60 8.16 -5.35
CA PHE A 187 3.75 9.28 -4.97
C PHE A 187 3.35 9.12 -3.51
N TYR A 188 3.82 10.02 -2.66
CA TYR A 188 3.54 10.02 -1.22
C TYR A 188 2.40 10.96 -0.87
N PHE A 189 1.59 10.52 0.08
CA PHE A 189 0.44 11.26 0.59
C PHE A 189 0.44 11.18 2.12
N LYS A 190 -0.01 12.26 2.79
CA LYS A 190 -0.27 12.20 4.22
C LYS A 190 -1.55 11.39 4.44
N TYR A 191 -1.47 10.41 5.33
CA TYR A 191 -2.61 9.55 5.65
C TYR A 191 -3.80 10.37 6.12
N ASP A 192 -3.60 11.31 7.06
CA ASP A 192 -4.66 12.15 7.64
C ASP A 192 -5.37 13.03 6.61
N ASP A 193 -4.72 13.38 5.50
CA ASP A 193 -5.34 14.15 4.43
C ASP A 193 -6.19 13.26 3.52
N LEU A 194 -5.69 12.06 3.19
CA LEU A 194 -6.46 11.08 2.40
C LEU A 194 -7.64 10.50 3.19
N GLU A 195 -7.51 10.31 4.51
CA GLU A 195 -8.61 9.85 5.35
C GLU A 195 -9.83 10.78 5.29
N LYS A 196 -9.60 12.09 5.09
CA LYS A 196 -10.66 13.09 4.92
C LYS A 196 -11.26 13.14 3.52
N HIS A 197 -10.69 12.40 2.58
CA HIS A 197 -11.24 12.35 1.21
C HIS A 197 -12.66 11.75 1.23
N PRO A 198 -13.66 12.39 0.59
CA PRO A 198 -15.06 11.95 0.68
C PRO A 198 -15.33 10.55 0.16
N LEU A 199 -14.43 10.02 -0.67
CA LEU A 199 -14.51 8.68 -1.25
C LEU A 199 -13.45 7.72 -0.67
N ALA A 200 -12.85 8.08 0.47
CA ALA A 200 -11.92 7.21 1.18
C ALA A 200 -12.65 6.00 1.79
N VAL A 201 -12.02 4.84 1.69
CA VAL A 201 -12.55 3.58 2.21
C VAL A 201 -11.46 2.81 2.93
N HIS A 202 -11.80 2.28 4.10
CA HIS A 202 -11.01 1.32 4.84
C HIS A 202 -11.57 -0.07 4.62
N ASP A 203 -10.74 -0.99 4.16
CA ASP A 203 -11.14 -2.38 3.90
C ASP A 203 -10.48 -3.40 4.84
N GLY A 204 -9.71 -2.91 5.82
CA GLY A 204 -8.99 -3.74 6.78
C GLY A 204 -7.78 -4.49 6.22
N PHE A 205 -7.51 -4.35 4.92
CA PHE A 205 -6.33 -4.91 4.26
C PHE A 205 -5.33 -3.81 3.90
N LEU A 206 -5.78 -2.82 3.15
CA LEU A 206 -4.96 -1.66 2.77
C LEU A 206 -5.05 -0.55 3.84
N PRO A 207 -4.00 0.25 3.99
CA PRO A 207 -4.06 1.43 4.86
C PRO A 207 -5.27 2.29 4.55
N ILE A 208 -5.48 2.54 3.28
CA ILE A 208 -6.58 3.31 2.71
C ILE A 208 -6.70 3.03 1.22
N LYS A 209 -7.89 3.12 0.68
CA LYS A 209 -8.16 3.20 -0.75
C LYS A 209 -9.17 4.30 -1.04
N VAL A 210 -9.08 4.92 -2.19
CA VAL A 210 -9.95 6.02 -2.60
C VAL A 210 -10.66 5.66 -3.89
N LYS A 211 -11.99 5.77 -3.91
CA LYS A 211 -12.77 5.43 -5.10
C LYS A 211 -12.50 6.43 -6.23
N ASP A 212 -12.40 5.90 -7.43
CA ASP A 212 -12.30 6.58 -8.71
C ASP A 212 -11.03 7.41 -8.95
N GLU A 213 -10.74 8.44 -8.17
CA GLU A 213 -9.70 9.41 -8.47
C GLU A 213 -9.09 10.06 -7.22
N VAL A 214 -7.78 10.35 -7.26
CA VAL A 214 -7.09 11.25 -6.31
C VAL A 214 -6.30 12.28 -7.09
N LYS A 215 -6.67 13.57 -6.95
CA LYS A 215 -5.98 14.69 -7.60
C LYS A 215 -4.64 14.97 -6.95
N LEU A 216 -3.57 14.95 -7.74
CA LEU A 216 -2.22 15.19 -7.22
C LEU A 216 -2.07 16.59 -6.62
N ALA A 217 -2.64 17.60 -7.26
CA ALA A 217 -2.52 18.99 -6.79
C ALA A 217 -3.04 19.21 -5.37
N ASP A 218 -4.07 18.44 -4.99
CA ASP A 218 -4.77 18.61 -3.73
C ASP A 218 -4.17 17.76 -2.61
N TYR A 219 -3.63 16.57 -2.96
CA TYR A 219 -3.29 15.57 -1.95
C TYR A 219 -1.84 15.12 -1.96
N VAL A 220 -1.09 15.20 -3.11
CA VAL A 220 0.28 14.70 -3.12
C VAL A 220 1.16 15.51 -2.17
N TYR A 221 1.87 14.80 -1.30
CA TYR A 221 2.84 15.40 -0.38
C TYR A 221 4.21 15.52 -1.04
N MET A 222 4.70 14.42 -1.62
CA MET A 222 6.01 14.34 -2.28
C MET A 222 6.01 13.30 -3.41
N ILE A 223 6.81 13.54 -4.44
CA ILE A 223 7.02 12.61 -5.54
C ILE A 223 8.50 12.25 -5.56
N VAL A 224 8.82 10.97 -5.37
CA VAL A 224 10.19 10.48 -5.44
C VAL A 224 10.39 9.76 -6.77
N ILE A 225 11.36 10.26 -7.53
CA ILE A 225 11.67 9.84 -8.90
C ILE A 225 13.02 9.13 -8.87
N PRO A 226 13.11 7.86 -9.30
CA PRO A 226 14.41 7.23 -9.54
C PRO A 226 15.25 8.09 -10.50
N PHE A 227 16.51 8.31 -10.15
CA PHE A 227 17.37 9.25 -10.90
C PHE A 227 17.44 8.94 -12.40
N GLU A 228 17.37 7.67 -12.78
CA GLU A 228 17.34 7.22 -14.16
C GLU A 228 16.14 7.72 -14.98
N TYR A 229 15.04 8.12 -14.29
CA TYR A 229 13.81 8.61 -14.92
C TYR A 229 13.69 10.14 -14.91
N LYS A 230 14.66 10.83 -14.30
CA LYS A 230 14.64 12.30 -14.10
C LYS A 230 14.23 13.04 -15.36
N ASP A 231 14.97 12.85 -16.45
CA ASP A 231 14.76 13.63 -17.69
C ASP A 231 13.39 13.37 -18.35
N GLN A 232 12.88 12.14 -18.23
CA GLN A 232 11.59 11.77 -18.82
C GLN A 232 10.44 12.32 -18.00
N ILE A 233 10.52 12.23 -16.68
CA ILE A 233 9.49 12.70 -15.75
C ILE A 233 9.46 14.24 -15.73
N MET A 234 10.62 14.91 -15.65
CA MET A 234 10.65 16.37 -15.58
C MET A 234 10.10 17.06 -16.84
N LYS A 235 10.15 16.43 -18.01
CA LYS A 235 9.52 16.94 -19.25
C LYS A 235 7.99 17.01 -19.18
N VAL A 236 7.37 16.23 -18.30
CA VAL A 236 5.90 16.16 -18.14
C VAL A 236 5.43 16.62 -16.77
N MET A 237 6.35 17.04 -15.92
CA MET A 237 6.06 17.50 -14.56
C MET A 237 5.22 18.79 -14.61
N PRO A 238 4.02 18.79 -14.00
CA PRO A 238 3.28 20.05 -13.86
C PRO A 238 4.03 21.04 -12.98
N GLU A 239 4.09 22.31 -13.39
CA GLU A 239 4.81 23.38 -12.68
C GLU A 239 4.45 23.44 -11.19
N LYS A 240 3.16 23.32 -10.87
CA LYS A 240 2.63 23.32 -9.50
C LYS A 240 3.05 22.13 -8.61
N LEU A 241 3.69 21.12 -9.20
CA LEU A 241 4.18 19.93 -8.49
C LEU A 241 5.70 19.83 -8.47
N SER A 242 6.40 20.74 -9.17
CA SER A 242 7.85 20.69 -9.34
C SER A 242 8.61 20.84 -8.02
N ASP A 243 8.07 21.63 -7.09
CA ASP A 243 8.63 21.84 -5.75
C ASP A 243 8.46 20.61 -4.81
N ARG A 244 7.61 19.66 -5.18
CA ARG A 244 7.35 18.41 -4.46
C ARG A 244 8.05 17.20 -5.07
N ALA A 245 8.81 17.40 -6.15
CA ALA A 245 9.45 16.33 -6.92
C ALA A 245 10.95 16.25 -6.63
N PHE A 246 11.42 15.09 -6.21
CA PHE A 246 12.80 14.85 -5.82
C PHE A 246 13.33 13.62 -6.53
N CYS A 247 14.59 13.69 -6.96
CA CYS A 247 15.26 12.56 -7.61
C CYS A 247 16.22 11.89 -6.64
N LEU A 248 16.10 10.59 -6.49
CA LEU A 248 17.00 9.77 -5.69
C LEU A 248 17.56 8.62 -6.51
N SER A 249 18.80 8.23 -6.21
CA SER A 249 19.43 7.04 -6.80
C SER A 249 19.18 5.82 -5.90
N PRO A 250 18.78 4.66 -6.47
CA PRO A 250 18.73 3.40 -5.73
C PRO A 250 20.13 2.88 -5.37
N ASP A 251 21.19 3.32 -6.09
CA ASP A 251 22.57 2.87 -5.92
C ASP A 251 22.66 1.31 -5.96
N GLU A 252 23.39 0.73 -4.99
CA GLU A 252 23.53 -0.71 -4.79
C GLU A 252 22.53 -1.30 -3.78
N LEU A 253 21.42 -0.60 -3.50
CA LEU A 253 20.44 -1.00 -2.51
C LEU A 253 19.51 -2.10 -3.07
N ASP A 254 19.08 -2.99 -2.20
CA ASP A 254 17.97 -3.88 -2.46
C ASP A 254 16.61 -3.15 -2.33
N VAL A 255 15.53 -3.84 -2.66
CA VAL A 255 14.17 -3.26 -2.66
C VAL A 255 13.73 -2.80 -1.27
N TRP A 256 14.17 -3.46 -0.19
CA TRP A 256 13.83 -3.11 1.19
C TRP A 256 14.62 -1.88 1.66
N GLN A 257 15.94 -1.87 1.43
CA GLN A 257 16.82 -0.76 1.75
C GLN A 257 16.43 0.50 0.96
N TRP A 258 16.07 0.34 -0.31
CA TRP A 258 15.53 1.43 -1.11
C TRP A 258 14.25 2.00 -0.51
N SER A 259 13.30 1.15 -0.11
CA SER A 259 12.04 1.58 0.50
C SER A 259 12.28 2.37 1.78
N GLU A 260 13.20 1.94 2.63
CA GLU A 260 13.56 2.65 3.85
C GLU A 260 14.30 3.96 3.57
N LYS A 261 15.25 3.98 2.64
CA LYS A 261 15.96 5.20 2.23
C LYS A 261 14.97 6.26 1.76
N VAL A 262 14.07 5.90 0.84
CA VAL A 262 13.08 6.83 0.31
C VAL A 262 12.14 7.32 1.40
N TYR A 263 11.65 6.43 2.25
CA TYR A 263 10.73 6.78 3.32
C TYR A 263 11.37 7.75 4.34
N SER A 264 12.60 7.47 4.77
CA SER A 264 13.35 8.35 5.65
C SER A 264 13.63 9.72 5.02
N PHE A 265 13.94 9.75 3.72
CA PHE A 265 14.08 11.01 2.99
C PHE A 265 12.78 11.83 3.02
N VAL A 266 11.65 11.21 2.69
CA VAL A 266 10.35 11.87 2.64
C VAL A 266 9.93 12.40 4.01
N ARG A 267 10.36 11.76 5.10
CA ARG A 267 10.14 12.24 6.48
C ARG A 267 11.10 13.34 6.93
N GLY A 268 12.08 13.70 6.11
CA GLY A 268 13.09 14.69 6.48
C GLY A 268 14.07 14.20 7.57
N GLU A 269 14.25 12.89 7.70
CA GLU A 269 15.16 12.27 8.69
C GLU A 269 16.63 12.29 8.23
N PHE A 270 16.87 12.51 6.94
CA PHE A 270 18.19 12.78 6.40
C PHE A 270 18.41 14.28 6.32
N GLY A 271 19.45 14.78 7.02
CA GLY A 271 19.95 16.12 6.80
C GLY A 271 20.26 16.33 5.33
N SER A 272 20.13 17.58 4.86
CA SER A 272 20.26 18.03 3.47
C SER A 272 21.20 17.16 2.64
N TYR A 273 20.63 16.29 1.81
CA TYR A 273 21.37 15.75 0.68
C TYR A 273 21.50 16.86 -0.35
N ASP A 274 22.72 17.12 -0.81
CA ASP A 274 22.96 17.97 -1.96
C ASP A 274 22.13 17.44 -3.14
N VAL A 275 21.19 18.25 -3.58
CA VAL A 275 20.27 17.99 -4.71
C VAL A 275 20.99 18.24 -6.03
#